data_3270c5777baf0b034499e6c3f794221f
#
_entry.id   3270c5777baf0b034499e6c3f794221f
#
_cell.length_a   1.000
_cell.length_b   1.000
_cell.length_c   1.000
_cell.angle_alpha   90.00
_cell.angle_beta   90.00
_cell.angle_gamma   90.00
#
_symmetry.space_group_name_H-M   'P 1'
#
loop_
_entity.id
_entity.type
_entity.pdbx_description
1 polymer ?
#
loop_
_entity_poly.entity_id
_entity_poly.type
_entity_poly.pdbx_seq_one_letter_code
_entity_poly.pdbx_strand_id
1 'polypeptide(L)'
;MFVTIDLKRLIKIVLIVALLAAAAVFVKIFVSNGGLKPVLNQNSRSTLVLDAGHGGIDGGAISDSGLKESDINLQIALKTEALVRFLGIDTVMTRETDTDNSDNKAYSEHDNLVQRVKLANSTENAVLISIHQNKFPSAAVSGAAVMYSDNDDSKALGLITQDNLVTLLDSSNRRVARPAPKELLLTSSVECPTILVECGFMSNPQEVQKLASNDYQLKLAAILAGSYIQFLNNTASA
;
A
#
# COMPACT_ATOMS: atom_id res chain seq x y z
N MET A 1 -55.18 -16.04 -38.78
CA MET A 1 -54.57 -14.98 -37.99
C MET A 1 -53.09 -14.88 -38.42
N PHE A 2 -52.72 -13.87 -39.18
CA PHE A 2 -51.34 -13.70 -39.67
C PHE A 2 -50.57 -12.86 -38.65
N VAL A 3 -49.50 -13.46 -38.08
CA VAL A 3 -48.61 -12.75 -37.18
C VAL A 3 -47.57 -12.04 -38.06
N THR A 4 -47.66 -10.72 -38.18
CA THR A 4 -46.65 -9.89 -38.86
C THR A 4 -45.48 -9.64 -37.85
N ILE A 5 -44.34 -10.23 -38.11
CA ILE A 5 -43.14 -9.98 -37.35
C ILE A 5 -42.47 -8.72 -37.90
N ASP A 6 -42.27 -7.72 -37.05
CA ASP A 6 -41.51 -6.53 -37.42
C ASP A 6 -40.04 -6.92 -37.64
N LEU A 7 -39.59 -6.81 -38.91
CA LEU A 7 -38.23 -7.18 -39.33
C LEU A 7 -37.15 -6.44 -38.52
N LYS A 8 -37.38 -5.19 -38.14
CA LYS A 8 -36.44 -4.40 -37.33
C LYS A 8 -36.32 -4.95 -35.92
N ARG A 9 -37.42 -5.45 -35.35
CA ARG A 9 -37.43 -6.13 -34.04
C ARG A 9 -36.72 -7.47 -34.10
N LEU A 10 -36.94 -8.23 -35.16
CA LEU A 10 -36.28 -9.52 -35.37
C LEU A 10 -34.75 -9.34 -35.50
N ILE A 11 -34.30 -8.36 -36.31
CA ILE A 11 -32.87 -8.07 -36.47
C ILE A 11 -32.23 -7.66 -35.11
N LYS A 12 -32.90 -6.81 -34.31
CA LYS A 12 -32.39 -6.45 -32.97
C LYS A 12 -32.25 -7.67 -32.06
N ILE A 13 -33.21 -8.56 -32.03
CA ILE A 13 -33.16 -9.78 -31.22
C ILE A 13 -32.01 -10.68 -31.69
N VAL A 14 -31.84 -10.88 -33.00
CA VAL A 14 -30.73 -11.68 -33.55
C VAL A 14 -29.37 -11.08 -33.18
N LEU A 15 -29.23 -9.76 -33.27
CA LEU A 15 -27.98 -9.08 -32.88
C LEU A 15 -27.67 -9.22 -31.38
N ILE A 16 -28.68 -9.10 -30.51
CA ILE A 16 -28.51 -9.30 -29.07
C ILE A 16 -28.09 -10.74 -28.76
N VAL A 17 -28.76 -11.73 -29.38
CA VAL A 17 -28.43 -13.13 -29.20
C VAL A 17 -27.01 -13.44 -29.71
N ALA A 18 -26.62 -12.90 -30.84
CA ALA A 18 -25.26 -13.04 -31.39
C ALA A 18 -24.20 -12.41 -30.45
N LEU A 19 -24.49 -11.24 -29.88
CA LEU A 19 -23.61 -10.56 -28.93
C LEU A 19 -23.44 -11.38 -27.63
N LEU A 20 -24.53 -11.91 -27.11
CA LEU A 20 -24.52 -12.77 -25.92
C LEU A 20 -23.76 -14.08 -26.17
N ALA A 21 -23.95 -14.70 -27.35
CA ALA A 21 -23.20 -15.90 -27.74
C ALA A 21 -21.70 -15.59 -27.88
N ALA A 22 -21.35 -14.48 -28.51
CA ALA A 22 -19.94 -14.03 -28.61
C ALA A 22 -19.31 -13.77 -27.24
N ALA A 23 -20.04 -13.11 -26.33
CA ALA A 23 -19.60 -12.88 -24.96
C ALA A 23 -19.42 -14.22 -24.20
N ALA A 24 -20.33 -15.18 -24.34
CA ALA A 24 -20.22 -16.49 -23.72
C ALA A 24 -19.01 -17.28 -24.26
N VAL A 25 -18.75 -17.23 -25.57
CA VAL A 25 -17.56 -17.83 -26.21
C VAL A 25 -16.29 -17.16 -25.72
N PHE A 26 -16.27 -15.81 -25.64
CA PHE A 26 -15.14 -15.08 -25.10
C PHE A 26 -14.84 -15.45 -23.65
N VAL A 27 -15.86 -15.50 -22.79
CA VAL A 27 -15.70 -15.94 -21.40
C VAL A 27 -15.19 -17.38 -21.35
N LYS A 28 -15.71 -18.29 -22.17
CA LYS A 28 -15.25 -19.69 -22.21
C LYS A 28 -13.79 -19.80 -22.66
N ILE A 29 -13.38 -19.08 -23.72
CA ILE A 29 -12.00 -19.05 -24.19
C ILE A 29 -11.09 -18.42 -23.14
N PHE A 30 -11.54 -17.34 -22.51
CA PHE A 30 -10.80 -16.63 -21.48
C PHE A 30 -10.58 -17.52 -20.23
N VAL A 31 -11.60 -18.25 -19.79
CA VAL A 31 -11.53 -19.20 -18.68
C VAL A 31 -10.72 -20.45 -19.04
N SER A 32 -10.86 -21.00 -20.26
CA SER A 32 -10.14 -22.21 -20.70
C SER A 32 -8.65 -21.96 -21.01
N ASN A 33 -8.28 -20.74 -21.39
CA ASN A 33 -6.88 -20.35 -21.63
C ASN A 33 -6.15 -19.89 -20.34
N GLY A 34 -6.65 -20.32 -19.19
CA GLY A 34 -6.01 -20.08 -17.90
C GLY A 34 -6.60 -18.93 -17.09
N GLY A 35 -7.75 -18.37 -17.53
CA GLY A 35 -8.54 -17.43 -16.75
C GLY A 35 -7.71 -16.30 -16.10
N LEU A 36 -8.30 -15.48 -15.29
CA LEU A 36 -7.57 -14.70 -14.30
C LEU A 36 -6.88 -15.71 -13.36
N LYS A 37 -5.60 -15.98 -13.59
CA LYS A 37 -4.82 -16.62 -12.53
C LYS A 37 -5.01 -15.75 -11.30
N PRO A 38 -5.38 -16.32 -10.14
CA PRO A 38 -5.43 -15.53 -8.93
C PRO A 38 -4.09 -14.78 -8.84
N VAL A 39 -4.14 -13.48 -8.69
CA VAL A 39 -2.95 -12.62 -8.57
C VAL A 39 -2.11 -13.05 -7.37
N LEU A 40 -2.75 -13.78 -6.45
CA LEU A 40 -2.13 -14.36 -5.27
C LEU A 40 -2.16 -15.89 -5.38
N ASN A 41 -1.00 -16.50 -5.20
CA ASN A 41 -0.93 -17.92 -4.92
C ASN A 41 -1.65 -18.17 -3.59
N GLN A 42 -2.78 -18.89 -3.61
CA GLN A 42 -3.63 -19.15 -2.42
C GLN A 42 -2.89 -19.89 -1.27
N ASN A 43 -1.66 -20.34 -1.50
CA ASN A 43 -0.84 -21.01 -0.49
C ASN A 43 -0.03 -20.06 0.40
N SER A 44 0.11 -18.79 0.07
CA SER A 44 0.76 -17.80 0.93
C SER A 44 -0.29 -16.96 1.66
N ARG A 45 -0.77 -17.46 2.80
CA ARG A 45 -1.57 -16.68 3.75
C ARG A 45 -0.67 -15.68 4.49
N SER A 46 -0.18 -14.68 3.77
CA SER A 46 0.59 -13.61 4.39
C SER A 46 -0.35 -12.48 4.79
N THR A 47 -0.19 -11.95 5.99
CA THR A 47 -0.97 -10.83 6.52
C THR A 47 -0.16 -9.55 6.35
N LEU A 48 -0.73 -8.55 5.66
CA LEU A 48 -0.11 -7.24 5.58
C LEU A 48 -0.39 -6.44 6.85
N VAL A 49 0.65 -6.12 7.59
CA VAL A 49 0.59 -5.17 8.70
C VAL A 49 0.89 -3.78 8.16
N LEU A 50 -0.07 -2.87 8.27
CA LEU A 50 0.07 -1.47 7.88
C LEU A 50 0.27 -0.62 9.12
N ASP A 51 1.44 -0.03 9.22
CA ASP A 51 1.75 0.90 10.28
C ASP A 51 1.61 2.34 9.78
N ALA A 52 0.60 3.05 10.27
CA ALA A 52 0.46 4.48 10.06
C ALA A 52 1.27 5.22 11.13
N GLY A 53 2.48 5.65 10.78
CA GLY A 53 3.41 6.30 11.71
C GLY A 53 2.79 7.47 12.47
N HIS A 54 3.23 7.70 13.72
CA HIS A 54 2.70 8.73 14.62
C HIS A 54 1.22 8.52 14.96
N GLY A 55 0.52 9.54 15.50
CA GLY A 55 -0.91 9.55 15.81
C GLY A 55 -1.23 10.11 17.18
N GLY A 56 -2.49 10.52 17.39
CA GLY A 56 -2.95 11.10 18.63
C GLY A 56 -2.19 12.39 18.98
N ILE A 57 -1.53 12.40 20.13
CA ILE A 57 -0.75 13.55 20.59
C ILE A 57 0.52 13.76 19.76
N ASP A 58 1.06 12.69 19.16
CA ASP A 58 2.24 12.74 18.30
C ASP A 58 1.83 13.02 16.84
N GLY A 59 1.89 14.26 16.44
CA GLY A 59 1.61 14.67 15.06
C GLY A 59 2.72 14.33 14.05
N GLY A 60 3.88 13.85 14.50
CA GLY A 60 5.06 13.70 13.66
C GLY A 60 5.59 15.04 13.14
N ALA A 61 6.15 15.06 11.94
CA ALA A 61 6.56 16.29 11.28
C ALA A 61 5.34 17.15 10.94
N ILE A 62 5.47 18.46 11.16
CA ILE A 62 4.45 19.45 10.79
C ILE A 62 5.02 20.33 9.69
N SER A 63 4.26 20.49 8.59
CA SER A 63 4.60 21.38 7.50
C SER A 63 4.41 22.85 7.89
N ASP A 64 4.96 23.78 7.10
CA ASP A 64 4.75 25.22 7.32
C ASP A 64 3.28 25.63 7.15
N SER A 65 2.47 24.83 6.44
CA SER A 65 1.01 25.05 6.31
C SER A 65 0.19 24.43 7.46
N GLY A 66 0.84 23.80 8.44
CA GLY A 66 0.18 23.19 9.60
C GLY A 66 -0.34 21.75 9.36
N LEU A 67 -0.05 21.16 8.20
CA LEU A 67 -0.43 19.77 7.92
C LEU A 67 0.46 18.83 8.72
N LYS A 68 -0.14 17.86 9.42
CA LYS A 68 0.57 16.87 10.23
C LYS A 68 0.93 15.64 9.42
N GLU A 69 2.10 15.10 9.67
CA GLU A 69 2.54 13.82 9.11
C GLU A 69 1.60 12.68 9.48
N SER A 70 1.16 12.61 10.73
CA SER A 70 0.27 11.57 11.22
C SER A 70 -1.05 11.47 10.43
N ASP A 71 -1.61 12.61 10.00
CA ASP A 71 -2.83 12.64 9.20
C ASP A 71 -2.60 12.05 7.80
N ILE A 72 -1.49 12.41 7.17
CA ILE A 72 -1.11 11.89 5.84
C ILE A 72 -0.84 10.38 5.92
N ASN A 73 -0.07 9.95 6.91
CA ASN A 73 0.26 8.53 7.13
C ASN A 73 -1.00 7.68 7.24
N LEU A 74 -1.97 8.12 8.07
CA LEU A 74 -3.24 7.44 8.24
C LEU A 74 -4.04 7.37 6.94
N GLN A 75 -4.12 8.47 6.20
CA GLN A 75 -4.86 8.51 4.94
C GLN A 75 -4.28 7.58 3.87
N ILE A 76 -2.96 7.49 3.77
CA ILE A 76 -2.30 6.56 2.84
C ILE A 76 -2.51 5.12 3.30
N ALA A 77 -2.35 4.83 4.60
CA ALA A 77 -2.53 3.50 5.16
C ALA A 77 -3.96 2.97 4.95
N LEU A 78 -4.99 3.77 5.24
CA LEU A 78 -6.40 3.39 5.02
C LEU A 78 -6.71 3.13 3.54
N LYS A 79 -6.14 3.92 2.63
CA LYS A 79 -6.30 3.69 1.18
C LYS A 79 -5.60 2.41 0.74
N THR A 80 -4.41 2.14 1.29
CA THR A 80 -3.67 0.90 1.02
C THR A 80 -4.44 -0.32 1.52
N GLU A 81 -4.95 -0.25 2.76
CA GLU A 81 -5.79 -1.29 3.34
C GLU A 81 -7.01 -1.58 2.46
N ALA A 82 -7.76 -0.56 2.08
CA ALA A 82 -8.95 -0.72 1.25
C ALA A 82 -8.64 -1.43 -0.08
N LEU A 83 -7.51 -1.11 -0.73
CA LEU A 83 -7.08 -1.75 -1.97
C LEU A 83 -6.72 -3.22 -1.78
N VAL A 84 -5.90 -3.54 -0.77
CA VAL A 84 -5.45 -4.93 -0.55
C VAL A 84 -6.58 -5.83 -0.04
N ARG A 85 -7.48 -5.31 0.81
CA ARG A 85 -8.68 -6.05 1.25
C ARG A 85 -9.64 -6.32 0.10
N PHE A 86 -9.81 -5.36 -0.81
CA PHE A 86 -10.58 -5.60 -2.03
C PHE A 86 -10.02 -6.76 -2.88
N LEU A 87 -8.70 -6.98 -2.82
CA LEU A 87 -8.02 -8.09 -3.49
C LEU A 87 -8.02 -9.40 -2.66
N GLY A 88 -8.69 -9.43 -1.51
CA GLY A 88 -8.80 -10.61 -0.64
C GLY A 88 -7.57 -10.88 0.22
N ILE A 89 -6.73 -9.86 0.46
CA ILE A 89 -5.55 -9.96 1.32
C ILE A 89 -5.92 -9.60 2.75
N ASP A 90 -5.50 -10.44 3.70
CA ASP A 90 -5.67 -10.18 5.13
C ASP A 90 -4.76 -9.00 5.56
N THR A 91 -5.34 -8.07 6.32
CA THR A 91 -4.65 -6.88 6.79
C THR A 91 -4.89 -6.62 8.27
N VAL A 92 -3.87 -6.08 8.92
CA VAL A 92 -3.91 -5.57 10.29
C VAL A 92 -3.34 -4.16 10.28
N MET A 93 -4.02 -3.22 10.92
CA MET A 93 -3.57 -1.82 11.04
C MET A 93 -3.06 -1.55 12.45
N THR A 94 -1.97 -0.79 12.60
CA THR A 94 -1.54 -0.34 13.94
C THR A 94 -2.50 0.68 14.54
N ARG A 95 -3.17 1.47 13.70
CA ARG A 95 -4.27 2.37 14.05
C ARG A 95 -5.16 2.65 12.84
N GLU A 96 -6.43 2.82 13.08
CA GLU A 96 -7.45 3.14 12.06
C GLU A 96 -8.01 4.56 12.23
N THR A 97 -7.64 5.23 13.31
CA THR A 97 -8.08 6.60 13.65
C THR A 97 -6.88 7.43 14.10
N ASP A 98 -7.09 8.71 14.40
CA ASP A 98 -6.05 9.59 14.97
C ASP A 98 -5.88 9.31 16.47
N THR A 99 -5.24 8.16 16.76
CA THR A 99 -4.89 7.70 18.10
C THR A 99 -3.43 7.31 18.16
N ASP A 100 -2.84 7.32 19.34
CA ASP A 100 -1.58 6.64 19.60
C ASP A 100 -1.85 5.21 20.10
N ASN A 101 -0.81 4.37 20.12
CA ASN A 101 -0.89 2.97 20.53
C ASN A 101 -0.34 2.75 21.96
N SER A 102 -0.14 3.81 22.73
CA SER A 102 0.35 3.67 24.10
C SER A 102 -0.76 3.16 25.03
N ASP A 103 -0.45 2.17 25.85
CA ASP A 103 -1.37 1.64 26.87
C ASP A 103 -1.50 2.57 28.09
N ASN A 104 -0.66 3.61 28.16
CA ASN A 104 -0.57 4.51 29.30
C ASN A 104 -1.49 5.73 29.15
N LYS A 105 -1.99 6.24 30.28
CA LYS A 105 -2.73 7.50 30.30
C LYS A 105 -1.90 8.73 29.92
N ALA A 106 -0.57 8.62 30.05
CA ALA A 106 0.37 9.62 29.57
C ALA A 106 1.06 9.06 28.31
N TYR A 107 1.12 9.88 27.26
CA TYR A 107 1.81 9.51 26.01
C TYR A 107 3.28 9.18 26.27
N SER A 108 3.74 8.08 25.67
CA SER A 108 5.12 7.67 25.63
C SER A 108 5.44 7.19 24.21
N GLU A 109 6.36 7.85 23.52
CA GLU A 109 6.82 7.45 22.19
C GLU A 109 7.37 6.02 22.22
N HIS A 110 8.16 5.69 23.22
CA HIS A 110 8.72 4.34 23.39
C HIS A 110 7.62 3.29 23.53
N ASP A 111 6.63 3.52 24.41
CA ASP A 111 5.53 2.56 24.62
C ASP A 111 4.70 2.40 23.36
N ASN A 112 4.43 3.50 22.64
CA ASN A 112 3.73 3.47 21.35
C ASN A 112 4.49 2.58 20.35
N LEU A 113 5.79 2.76 20.19
CA LEU A 113 6.61 1.93 19.31
C LEU A 113 6.64 0.46 19.75
N VAL A 114 6.75 0.18 21.06
CA VAL A 114 6.70 -1.19 21.62
C VAL A 114 5.38 -1.88 21.28
N GLN A 115 4.24 -1.19 21.37
CA GLN A 115 2.94 -1.78 20.99
C GLN A 115 2.85 -2.08 19.49
N ARG A 116 3.40 -1.23 18.62
CA ARG A 116 3.49 -1.49 17.16
C ARG A 116 4.34 -2.73 16.87
N VAL A 117 5.50 -2.85 17.50
CA VAL A 117 6.37 -4.04 17.40
C VAL A 117 5.65 -5.29 17.87
N LYS A 118 4.98 -5.23 19.04
CA LYS A 118 4.22 -6.35 19.60
C LYS A 118 3.10 -6.79 18.66
N LEU A 119 2.35 -5.85 18.08
CA LEU A 119 1.29 -6.15 17.11
C LEU A 119 1.87 -6.89 15.89
N ALA A 120 2.95 -6.37 15.30
CA ALA A 120 3.58 -6.97 14.14
C ALA A 120 4.10 -8.39 14.45
N ASN A 121 4.82 -8.58 15.56
CA ASN A 121 5.39 -9.86 15.95
C ASN A 121 4.33 -10.89 16.40
N SER A 122 3.15 -10.46 16.84
CA SER A 122 2.03 -11.36 17.17
C SER A 122 1.14 -11.71 15.98
N THR A 123 1.34 -11.07 14.84
CA THR A 123 0.56 -11.33 13.62
C THR A 123 1.20 -12.49 12.85
N GLU A 124 0.43 -13.53 12.59
CA GLU A 124 0.91 -14.73 11.88
C GLU A 124 1.23 -14.40 10.42
N ASN A 125 2.38 -14.85 9.94
CA ASN A 125 2.87 -14.62 8.58
C ASN A 125 2.86 -13.14 8.16
N ALA A 126 3.21 -12.26 9.08
CA ALA A 126 3.21 -10.83 8.88
C ALA A 126 4.23 -10.37 7.84
N VAL A 127 3.88 -9.33 7.10
CA VAL A 127 4.79 -8.42 6.38
C VAL A 127 4.42 -7.01 6.76
N LEU A 128 5.36 -6.23 7.25
CA LEU A 128 5.10 -4.87 7.76
C LEU A 128 5.50 -3.80 6.72
N ILE A 129 4.58 -2.88 6.46
CA ILE A 129 4.86 -1.63 5.76
C ILE A 129 4.52 -0.46 6.70
N SER A 130 5.54 0.23 7.18
CA SER A 130 5.41 1.46 7.97
C SER A 130 5.41 2.67 7.05
N ILE A 131 4.45 3.56 7.22
CA ILE A 131 4.21 4.72 6.34
C ILE A 131 4.51 6.00 7.12
N HIS A 132 5.45 6.78 6.60
CA HIS A 132 5.97 8.01 7.18
C HIS A 132 6.14 9.12 6.15
N GLN A 133 6.43 10.32 6.65
CA GLN A 133 6.86 11.46 5.86
C GLN A 133 8.16 12.01 6.45
N ASN A 134 9.11 12.31 5.58
CA ASN A 134 10.41 12.84 6.00
C ASN A 134 10.34 14.33 6.29
N LYS A 135 11.29 14.82 7.05
CA LYS A 135 11.56 16.25 7.23
C LYS A 135 13.05 16.52 7.20
N PHE A 136 13.47 17.53 6.49
CA PHE A 136 14.87 17.90 6.36
C PHE A 136 15.05 19.44 6.47
N PRO A 137 16.18 19.94 6.99
CA PRO A 137 16.38 21.40 7.12
C PRO A 137 16.27 22.18 5.81
N SER A 138 16.60 21.55 4.67
CA SER A 138 16.48 22.18 3.35
C SER A 138 15.15 21.83 2.69
N ALA A 139 14.39 22.86 2.30
CA ALA A 139 13.15 22.70 1.53
C ALA A 139 13.35 22.22 0.08
N ALA A 140 14.59 22.16 -0.40
CA ALA A 140 14.90 21.66 -1.75
C ALA A 140 14.97 20.12 -1.83
N VAL A 141 15.01 19.45 -0.68
CA VAL A 141 15.07 17.97 -0.65
C VAL A 141 13.72 17.39 -0.95
N SER A 142 13.68 16.37 -1.83
CA SER A 142 12.45 15.74 -2.30
C SER A 142 12.65 14.26 -2.60
N GLY A 143 11.54 13.56 -2.90
CA GLY A 143 11.49 12.20 -3.40
C GLY A 143 11.26 11.15 -2.30
N ALA A 144 10.34 10.21 -2.55
CA ALA A 144 10.06 9.11 -1.66
C ALA A 144 11.26 8.17 -1.51
N ALA A 145 11.46 7.63 -0.31
CA ALA A 145 12.58 6.75 0.02
C ALA A 145 12.13 5.57 0.88
N VAL A 146 12.76 4.42 0.68
CA VAL A 146 12.46 3.21 1.45
C VAL A 146 13.67 2.83 2.31
N MET A 147 13.40 2.51 3.57
CA MET A 147 14.33 1.86 4.48
C MET A 147 13.82 0.44 4.80
N TYR A 148 14.70 -0.52 4.94
CA TYR A 148 14.35 -1.92 5.19
C TYR A 148 15.10 -2.49 6.38
N SER A 149 14.46 -3.42 7.11
CA SER A 149 15.09 -4.17 8.21
C SER A 149 16.20 -5.08 7.68
N ASP A 150 17.15 -5.43 8.54
CA ASP A 150 18.40 -6.14 8.20
C ASP A 150 18.13 -7.65 7.98
N ASN A 151 17.31 -7.98 6.97
CA ASN A 151 17.08 -9.33 6.47
C ASN A 151 16.79 -9.31 4.97
N ASP A 152 16.97 -10.45 4.30
CA ASP A 152 16.87 -10.57 2.83
C ASP A 152 15.47 -10.28 2.31
N ASP A 153 14.42 -10.71 2.98
CA ASP A 153 13.03 -10.48 2.57
C ASP A 153 12.65 -9.00 2.70
N SER A 154 13.05 -8.34 3.78
CA SER A 154 12.88 -6.89 3.94
C SER A 154 13.61 -6.11 2.85
N LYS A 155 14.83 -6.53 2.54
CA LYS A 155 15.62 -5.93 1.45
C LYS A 155 14.94 -6.13 0.10
N ALA A 156 14.45 -7.33 -0.20
CA ALA A 156 13.74 -7.62 -1.44
C ALA A 156 12.48 -6.75 -1.58
N LEU A 157 11.64 -6.68 -0.55
CA LEU A 157 10.46 -5.82 -0.51
C LEU A 157 10.84 -4.35 -0.67
N GLY A 158 11.90 -3.90 0.02
CA GLY A 158 12.39 -2.53 -0.03
C GLY A 158 12.85 -2.11 -1.43
N LEU A 159 13.60 -2.98 -2.11
CA LEU A 159 14.07 -2.73 -3.48
C LEU A 159 12.90 -2.67 -4.47
N ILE A 160 11.95 -3.60 -4.40
CA ILE A 160 10.74 -3.61 -5.22
C ILE A 160 9.95 -2.31 -5.00
N THR A 161 9.71 -1.93 -3.75
CA THR A 161 8.92 -0.74 -3.42
C THR A 161 9.61 0.54 -3.90
N GLN A 162 10.93 0.67 -3.72
CA GLN A 162 11.67 1.84 -4.19
C GLN A 162 11.66 1.96 -5.71
N ASP A 163 11.84 0.85 -6.43
CA ASP A 163 11.78 0.82 -7.89
C ASP A 163 10.41 1.25 -8.41
N ASN A 164 9.34 0.74 -7.80
CA ASN A 164 7.98 1.11 -8.13
C ASN A 164 7.69 2.60 -7.82
N LEU A 165 8.20 3.14 -6.72
CA LEU A 165 8.09 4.58 -6.39
C LEU A 165 8.80 5.45 -7.43
N VAL A 166 9.99 5.05 -7.89
CA VAL A 166 10.70 5.77 -8.95
C VAL A 166 9.97 5.66 -10.29
N THR A 167 9.57 4.46 -10.66
CA THR A 167 9.01 4.19 -12.00
C THR A 167 7.59 4.73 -12.17
N LEU A 168 6.74 4.59 -11.14
CA LEU A 168 5.31 4.83 -11.24
C LEU A 168 4.85 6.16 -10.60
N LEU A 169 5.62 6.72 -9.67
CA LEU A 169 5.26 7.95 -8.97
C LEU A 169 6.05 9.16 -9.46
N ASP A 170 7.39 9.06 -9.47
CA ASP A 170 8.29 10.14 -9.86
C ASP A 170 9.59 9.62 -10.48
N SER A 171 9.67 9.60 -11.79
CA SER A 171 10.85 9.13 -12.55
C SER A 171 12.09 10.03 -12.39
N SER A 172 11.94 11.22 -11.80
CA SER A 172 13.05 12.10 -11.44
C SER A 172 13.67 11.78 -10.08
N ASN A 173 13.00 10.96 -9.27
CA ASN A 173 13.48 10.52 -7.97
C ASN A 173 14.77 9.70 -8.13
N ARG A 174 15.84 10.07 -7.42
CA ARG A 174 17.17 9.42 -7.47
C ARG A 174 17.50 8.69 -6.16
N ARG A 175 16.51 8.53 -5.27
CA ARG A 175 16.71 7.82 -4.01
C ARG A 175 16.73 6.32 -4.26
N VAL A 176 17.48 5.64 -3.40
CA VAL A 176 17.62 4.17 -3.41
C VAL A 176 17.16 3.62 -2.07
N ALA A 177 16.62 2.40 -2.08
CA ALA A 177 16.32 1.70 -0.85
C ALA A 177 17.62 1.43 -0.07
N ARG A 178 17.57 1.57 1.26
CA ARG A 178 18.73 1.41 2.14
C ARG A 178 18.35 0.67 3.43
N PRO A 179 19.30 0.04 4.11
CA PRO A 179 19.09 -0.47 5.45
C PRO A 179 18.60 0.62 6.40
N ALA A 180 17.65 0.28 7.26
CA ALA A 180 17.20 1.19 8.31
C ALA A 180 18.30 1.36 9.37
N PRO A 181 18.43 2.56 9.97
CA PRO A 181 19.28 2.75 11.13
C PRO A 181 18.88 1.81 12.28
N LYS A 182 19.85 1.27 13.00
CA LYS A 182 19.60 0.34 14.12
C LYS A 182 18.84 0.99 15.28
N GLU A 183 18.88 2.30 15.36
CA GLU A 183 18.21 3.13 16.36
C GLU A 183 16.68 3.22 16.11
N LEU A 184 16.21 2.89 14.91
CA LEU A 184 14.78 2.82 14.62
C LEU A 184 14.20 1.54 15.23
N LEU A 185 13.57 1.68 16.41
CA LEU A 185 13.05 0.57 17.20
C LEU A 185 12.12 -0.34 16.39
N LEU A 186 11.22 0.21 15.59
CA LEU A 186 10.28 -0.58 14.82
C LEU A 186 11.01 -1.54 13.85
N THR A 187 11.91 -1.01 13.04
CA THR A 187 12.62 -1.82 12.02
C THR A 187 13.69 -2.73 12.61
N SER A 188 14.21 -2.43 13.81
CA SER A 188 15.24 -3.24 14.48
C SER A 188 14.67 -4.35 15.39
N SER A 189 13.38 -4.27 15.77
CA SER A 189 12.77 -5.18 16.74
C SER A 189 11.63 -6.03 16.16
N VAL A 190 11.20 -5.76 14.93
CA VAL A 190 10.20 -6.57 14.24
C VAL A 190 10.89 -7.75 13.56
N GLU A 191 10.32 -8.96 13.72
CA GLU A 191 10.88 -10.23 13.23
C GLU A 191 10.46 -10.57 11.79
N CYS A 192 9.35 -10.00 11.32
CA CYS A 192 8.84 -10.23 9.95
C CYS A 192 9.53 -9.34 8.91
N PRO A 193 9.37 -9.63 7.60
CA PRO A 193 9.79 -8.73 6.54
C PRO A 193 9.20 -7.33 6.73
N THR A 194 10.06 -6.30 6.81
CA THR A 194 9.67 -4.95 7.25
C THR A 194 10.34 -3.88 6.41
N ILE A 195 9.53 -2.92 5.95
CA ILE A 195 10.00 -1.67 5.34
C ILE A 195 9.36 -0.45 6.01
N LEU A 196 10.09 0.65 6.04
CA LEU A 196 9.60 1.98 6.35
C LEU A 196 9.69 2.84 5.09
N VAL A 197 8.57 3.45 4.72
CA VAL A 197 8.44 4.26 3.50
C VAL A 197 8.24 5.71 3.88
N GLU A 198 9.22 6.52 3.56
CA GLU A 198 9.15 7.97 3.60
C GLU A 198 8.54 8.47 2.29
N CYS A 199 7.24 8.77 2.30
CA CYS A 199 6.49 9.04 1.07
C CYS A 199 6.82 10.40 0.41
N GLY A 200 7.44 11.31 1.16
CA GLY A 200 7.88 12.64 0.70
C GLY A 200 8.38 13.49 1.86
N PHE A 201 8.64 14.77 1.61
CA PHE A 201 9.23 15.67 2.59
C PHE A 201 8.25 16.76 3.06
N MET A 202 7.94 16.77 4.35
CA MET A 202 7.10 17.79 5.00
C MET A 202 7.75 19.20 5.01
N SER A 203 9.06 19.29 4.77
CA SER A 203 9.81 20.53 4.60
C SER A 203 9.76 21.12 3.19
N ASN A 204 9.30 20.33 2.18
CA ASN A 204 9.23 20.78 0.79
C ASN A 204 7.79 21.18 0.44
N PRO A 205 7.49 22.47 0.16
CA PRO A 205 6.12 22.92 -0.10
C PRO A 205 5.45 22.26 -1.29
N GLN A 206 6.23 21.89 -2.32
CA GLN A 206 5.68 21.21 -3.50
C GLN A 206 5.27 19.75 -3.17
N GLU A 207 6.06 19.05 -2.34
CA GLU A 207 5.70 17.72 -1.89
C GLU A 207 4.54 17.76 -0.90
N VAL A 208 4.51 18.72 0.02
CA VAL A 208 3.37 18.93 0.94
C VAL A 208 2.06 19.10 0.15
N GLN A 209 2.06 19.88 -0.92
CA GLN A 209 0.89 20.05 -1.78
C GLN A 209 0.46 18.73 -2.43
N LYS A 210 1.39 17.90 -2.91
CA LYS A 210 1.11 16.58 -3.46
C LYS A 210 0.57 15.64 -2.37
N LEU A 211 1.26 15.55 -1.23
CA LEU A 211 0.92 14.69 -0.11
C LEU A 211 -0.45 15.01 0.50
N ALA A 212 -0.89 16.27 0.44
CA ALA A 212 -2.22 16.69 0.84
C ALA A 212 -3.32 16.26 -0.16
N SER A 213 -2.96 15.89 -1.40
CA SER A 213 -3.94 15.56 -2.42
C SER A 213 -4.39 14.11 -2.34
N ASN A 214 -5.71 13.89 -2.45
CA ASN A 214 -6.30 12.56 -2.43
C ASN A 214 -5.76 11.67 -3.58
N ASP A 215 -5.58 12.23 -4.76
CA ASP A 215 -5.11 11.49 -5.94
C ASP A 215 -3.65 11.01 -5.78
N TYR A 216 -2.79 11.82 -5.18
CA TYR A 216 -1.41 11.44 -4.92
C TYR A 216 -1.31 10.38 -3.83
N GLN A 217 -2.10 10.51 -2.75
CA GLN A 217 -2.21 9.49 -1.70
C GLN A 217 -2.74 8.17 -2.25
N LEU A 218 -3.71 8.20 -3.18
CA LEU A 218 -4.23 7.00 -3.83
C LEU A 218 -3.17 6.33 -4.72
N LYS A 219 -2.35 7.12 -5.45
CA LYS A 219 -1.22 6.58 -6.21
C LYS A 219 -0.19 5.91 -5.31
N LEU A 220 0.18 6.55 -4.19
CA LEU A 220 1.05 5.95 -3.18
C LEU A 220 0.48 4.64 -2.66
N ALA A 221 -0.78 4.63 -2.27
CA ALA A 221 -1.46 3.43 -1.77
C ALA A 221 -1.47 2.29 -2.81
N ALA A 222 -1.73 2.60 -4.07
CA ALA A 222 -1.70 1.62 -5.15
C ALA A 222 -0.29 1.06 -5.40
N ILE A 223 0.75 1.90 -5.27
CA ILE A 223 2.15 1.46 -5.38
C ILE A 223 2.53 0.55 -4.22
N LEU A 224 2.17 0.91 -2.97
CA LEU A 224 2.45 0.09 -1.80
C LEU A 224 1.75 -1.28 -1.89
N ALA A 225 0.47 -1.29 -2.24
CA ALA A 225 -0.30 -2.51 -2.46
C ALA A 225 0.31 -3.37 -3.58
N GLY A 226 0.64 -2.77 -4.72
CA GLY A 226 1.27 -3.46 -5.85
C GLY A 226 2.65 -4.02 -5.52
N SER A 227 3.46 -3.29 -4.76
CA SER A 227 4.79 -3.73 -4.32
C SER A 227 4.71 -4.93 -3.38
N TYR A 228 3.77 -4.93 -2.45
CA TYR A 228 3.50 -6.05 -1.58
C TYR A 228 3.09 -7.31 -2.38
N ILE A 229 2.16 -7.17 -3.32
CA ILE A 229 1.71 -8.28 -4.17
C ILE A 229 2.87 -8.82 -5.03
N GLN A 230 3.69 -7.93 -5.61
CA GLN A 230 4.86 -8.32 -6.38
C GLN A 230 5.87 -9.08 -5.52
N PHE A 231 6.10 -8.64 -4.29
CA PHE A 231 6.96 -9.34 -3.33
C PHE A 231 6.44 -10.74 -3.03
N LEU A 232 5.15 -10.91 -2.73
CA LEU A 232 4.55 -12.23 -2.46
C LEU A 232 4.68 -13.19 -3.65
N ASN A 233 4.48 -12.69 -4.87
CA ASN A 233 4.60 -13.51 -6.07
C ASN A 233 6.05 -13.96 -6.33
N ASN A 234 7.03 -13.13 -6.01
CA ASN A 234 8.44 -13.46 -6.17
C ASN A 234 8.89 -14.50 -5.14
N THR A 235 8.46 -14.36 -3.88
CA THR A 235 8.80 -15.32 -2.81
C THR A 235 8.10 -16.68 -2.97
N ALA A 236 6.91 -16.71 -3.56
CA ALA A 236 6.20 -17.96 -3.85
C ALA A 236 6.80 -18.75 -5.03
N SER A 237 7.70 -18.15 -5.82
CA SER A 237 8.32 -18.74 -7.01
C SER A 237 9.77 -19.19 -6.77
N ALA A 238 10.34 -18.87 -5.61
CA ALA A 238 11.69 -19.23 -5.17
C ALA A 238 11.67 -20.49 -4.31
#